data_09c499770996368b8438d2bf72297286
#
_entry.id   09c499770996368b8438d2bf72297286
#
_cell.length_a   1.000
_cell.length_b   1.000
_cell.length_c   1.000
_cell.angle_alpha   90.00
_cell.angle_beta   90.00
_cell.angle_gamma   90.00
#
_symmetry.space_group_name_H-M   'P 1'
#
loop_
_entity.id
_entity.type
_entity.pdbx_description
1 polymer ?
#
loop_
_entity_poly.entity_id
_entity_poly.type
_entity_poly.pdbx_seq_one_letter_code
_entity_poly.pdbx_strand_id
1 'polypeptide(L)'
;MRIISHRGNIRGRVPGRENAPSYIDCALGNGYDVEIDVWSIDGEFWLGHDGPQYKVTWNWFFKRQDNLWLHCKNAQAAKDCLVFQSFCHTGDPYSYTSNGKIWLHDTEQTFDDKTIIPLLEWDLVDSFKHNIDEVPYGICTDYPYMLP
;
A
#
# COMPACT_ATOMS: atom_id res chain seq x y z
N MET A 1 14.12 4.70 4.24
CA MET A 1 12.65 4.69 4.43
C MET A 1 11.98 4.56 3.07
N ARG A 2 10.97 3.69 2.92
CA ARG A 2 10.14 3.59 1.72
C ARG A 2 8.98 4.58 1.78
N ILE A 3 8.69 5.27 0.68
CA ILE A 3 7.51 6.12 0.57
C ILE A 3 6.51 5.39 -0.31
N ILE A 4 5.36 5.05 0.25
CA ILE A 4 4.34 4.20 -0.36
C ILE A 4 3.09 5.04 -0.62
N SER A 5 2.75 5.24 -1.87
CA SER A 5 1.50 5.88 -2.28
C SER A 5 0.32 4.95 -1.99
N HIS A 6 -0.64 5.40 -1.20
CA HIS A 6 -1.87 4.66 -0.92
C HIS A 6 -2.77 4.69 -2.16
N ARG A 7 -3.01 3.53 -2.78
CA ARG A 7 -3.87 3.33 -3.98
C ARG A 7 -3.51 4.20 -5.20
N GLY A 8 -2.25 4.68 -5.28
CA GLY A 8 -1.81 5.57 -6.35
C GLY A 8 -1.99 7.07 -6.07
N ASN A 9 -2.49 7.47 -4.91
CA ASN A 9 -2.65 8.87 -4.52
C ASN A 9 -1.28 9.55 -4.35
N ILE A 10 -1.14 10.79 -4.84
CA ILE A 10 0.12 11.56 -4.75
C ILE A 10 -0.08 12.87 -3.98
N ARG A 11 -1.18 13.56 -4.23
CA ARG A 11 -1.48 14.89 -3.65
C ARG A 11 -2.82 14.90 -2.92
N GLY A 12 -3.17 13.81 -2.26
CA GLY A 12 -4.43 13.59 -1.59
C GLY A 12 -5.32 12.58 -2.31
N ARG A 13 -6.40 12.22 -1.64
CA ARG A 13 -7.33 11.22 -2.14
C ARG A 13 -8.06 11.64 -3.40
N VAL A 14 -8.09 10.75 -4.39
CA VAL A 14 -8.91 10.88 -5.61
C VAL A 14 -9.73 9.59 -5.79
N PRO A 15 -10.85 9.43 -5.06
CA PRO A 15 -11.58 8.15 -4.97
C PRO A 15 -11.93 7.51 -6.32
N GLY A 16 -12.27 8.32 -7.32
CA GLY A 16 -12.59 7.82 -8.68
C GLY A 16 -11.39 7.33 -9.48
N ARG A 17 -10.17 7.48 -8.98
CA ARG A 17 -8.92 7.05 -9.63
C ARG A 17 -8.14 6.01 -8.82
N GLU A 18 -8.45 5.87 -7.53
CA GLU A 18 -7.80 4.91 -6.63
C GLU A 18 -7.80 3.51 -7.25
N ASN A 19 -6.69 2.78 -7.13
CA ASN A 19 -6.48 1.44 -7.70
C ASN A 19 -6.55 1.33 -9.24
N ALA A 20 -6.75 2.42 -9.99
CA ALA A 20 -6.70 2.34 -11.46
C ALA A 20 -5.25 2.06 -11.92
N PRO A 21 -5.01 1.10 -12.84
CA PRO A 21 -3.66 0.76 -13.28
C PRO A 21 -2.82 1.94 -13.78
N SER A 22 -3.43 2.86 -14.52
CA SER A 22 -2.74 4.07 -15.00
C SER A 22 -2.39 5.05 -13.88
N TYR A 23 -3.18 5.08 -12.81
CA TYR A 23 -2.95 5.94 -11.66
C TYR A 23 -1.80 5.39 -10.79
N ILE A 24 -1.76 4.07 -10.64
CA ILE A 24 -0.66 3.34 -10.01
C ILE A 24 0.64 3.58 -10.80
N ASP A 25 0.61 3.44 -12.12
CA ASP A 25 1.79 3.66 -12.98
C ASP A 25 2.30 5.11 -12.89
N CYS A 26 1.42 6.08 -12.69
CA CYS A 26 1.80 7.47 -12.45
C CYS A 26 2.57 7.61 -11.13
N ALA A 27 2.12 7.00 -10.04
CA ALA A 27 2.80 7.03 -8.75
C ALA A 27 4.17 6.33 -8.79
N LEU A 28 4.24 5.15 -9.42
CA LEU A 28 5.49 4.42 -9.67
C LEU A 28 6.48 5.26 -10.51
N GLY A 29 5.99 5.94 -11.55
CA GLY A 29 6.79 6.83 -12.40
C GLY A 29 7.33 8.06 -11.67
N ASN A 30 6.73 8.45 -10.55
CA ASN A 30 7.23 9.50 -9.65
C ASN A 30 8.22 8.95 -8.59
N GLY A 31 8.55 7.66 -8.63
CA GLY A 31 9.54 7.03 -7.74
C GLY A 31 8.98 6.52 -6.40
N TYR A 32 7.66 6.50 -6.22
CA TYR A 32 7.03 5.94 -5.05
C TYR A 32 6.77 4.44 -5.20
N ASP A 33 6.81 3.70 -4.11
CA ASP A 33 6.13 2.41 -4.03
C ASP A 33 4.62 2.67 -4.02
N VAL A 34 3.80 1.64 -4.28
CA VAL A 34 2.34 1.79 -4.27
C VAL A 34 1.68 0.63 -3.53
N GLU A 35 0.83 0.96 -2.56
CA GLU A 35 -0.12 0.02 -1.99
C GLU A 35 -1.36 -0.07 -2.88
N ILE A 36 -1.85 -1.29 -3.09
CA ILE A 36 -3.00 -1.58 -3.95
C ILE A 36 -3.91 -2.63 -3.32
N ASP A 37 -5.23 -2.47 -3.47
CA ASP A 37 -6.23 -3.45 -3.02
C ASP A 37 -6.46 -4.53 -4.08
N VAL A 38 -6.26 -5.81 -3.74
CA VAL A 38 -6.28 -6.95 -4.68
C VAL A 38 -7.34 -7.97 -4.33
N TRP A 39 -8.11 -8.38 -5.32
CA TRP A 39 -9.04 -9.51 -5.29
C TRP A 39 -8.55 -10.60 -6.25
N SER A 40 -8.72 -11.87 -5.85
CA SER A 40 -8.61 -13.02 -6.74
C SER A 40 -9.95 -13.73 -6.78
N ILE A 41 -10.57 -13.81 -7.96
CA ILE A 41 -11.90 -14.35 -8.18
C ILE A 41 -11.88 -15.22 -9.44
N ASP A 42 -12.23 -16.50 -9.31
CA ASP A 42 -12.28 -17.46 -10.41
C ASP A 42 -10.99 -17.51 -11.26
N GLY A 43 -9.83 -17.39 -10.61
CA GLY A 43 -8.52 -17.40 -11.26
C GLY A 43 -8.13 -16.10 -11.95
N GLU A 44 -8.91 -15.03 -11.77
CA GLU A 44 -8.66 -13.71 -12.32
C GLU A 44 -8.33 -12.71 -11.20
N PHE A 45 -7.43 -11.75 -11.49
CA PHE A 45 -7.06 -10.69 -10.55
C PHE A 45 -7.74 -9.37 -10.87
N TRP A 46 -8.19 -8.71 -9.81
CA TRP A 46 -8.86 -7.43 -9.88
C TRP A 46 -8.32 -6.46 -8.83
N LEU A 47 -8.28 -5.18 -9.15
CA LEU A 47 -7.98 -4.11 -8.20
C LEU A 47 -9.25 -3.35 -7.81
N GLY A 48 -9.29 -2.84 -6.57
CA GLY A 48 -10.38 -2.03 -6.05
C GLY A 48 -10.61 -2.21 -4.55
N HIS A 49 -10.93 -1.12 -3.86
CA HIS A 49 -11.09 -1.16 -2.39
C HIS A 49 -12.38 -1.83 -1.95
N ASP A 50 -13.53 -1.35 -2.44
CA ASP A 50 -14.87 -1.81 -2.01
C ASP A 50 -15.36 -3.02 -2.81
N GLY A 51 -14.64 -3.39 -3.86
CA GLY A 51 -14.93 -4.52 -4.74
C GLY A 51 -14.02 -4.54 -5.95
N PRO A 52 -14.12 -5.59 -6.78
CA PRO A 52 -13.32 -5.71 -8.00
C PRO A 52 -13.75 -4.66 -9.04
N GLN A 53 -12.81 -3.82 -9.48
CA GLN A 53 -13.06 -2.74 -10.44
C GLN A 53 -12.20 -2.87 -11.70
N TYR A 54 -10.88 -3.09 -11.55
CA TYR A 54 -9.94 -3.09 -12.65
C TYR A 54 -9.28 -4.45 -12.78
N LYS A 55 -9.54 -5.13 -13.89
CA LYS A 55 -8.91 -6.42 -14.18
C LYS A 55 -7.44 -6.23 -14.52
N VAL A 56 -6.59 -7.04 -13.90
CA VAL A 56 -5.15 -7.09 -14.17
C VAL A 56 -4.70 -8.55 -14.34
N THR A 57 -3.47 -8.74 -14.81
CA THR A 57 -2.89 -10.07 -15.01
C THR A 57 -1.77 -10.34 -14.01
N TRP A 58 -1.40 -11.61 -13.81
CA TRP A 58 -0.21 -11.99 -13.07
C TRP A 58 1.03 -11.25 -13.55
N ASN A 59 1.21 -11.14 -14.87
CA ASN A 59 2.35 -10.46 -15.46
C ASN A 59 2.36 -8.95 -15.16
N TRP A 60 1.20 -8.34 -14.95
CA TRP A 60 1.10 -6.94 -14.54
C TRP A 60 1.69 -6.73 -13.14
N PHE A 61 1.43 -7.63 -12.18
CA PHE A 61 2.07 -7.62 -10.87
C PHE A 61 3.57 -7.90 -10.97
N PHE A 62 3.95 -8.96 -11.69
CA PHE A 62 5.33 -9.40 -11.82
C PHE A 62 6.26 -8.29 -12.33
N LYS A 63 5.81 -7.50 -13.29
CA LYS A 63 6.59 -6.37 -13.82
C LYS A 63 6.79 -5.22 -12.83
N ARG A 64 6.03 -5.16 -11.73
CA ARG A 64 5.99 -4.09 -10.74
C ARG A 64 6.31 -4.57 -9.32
N GLN A 65 6.63 -5.85 -9.16
CA GLN A 65 6.69 -6.56 -7.88
C GLN A 65 7.58 -5.90 -6.83
N ASP A 66 8.66 -5.23 -7.24
CA ASP A 66 9.63 -4.63 -6.32
C ASP A 66 9.10 -3.36 -5.64
N ASN A 67 8.04 -2.77 -6.20
CA ASN A 67 7.47 -1.50 -5.77
C ASN A 67 5.96 -1.58 -5.46
N LEU A 68 5.34 -2.77 -5.53
CA LEU A 68 3.94 -2.95 -5.15
C LEU A 68 3.82 -3.61 -3.78
N TRP A 69 2.85 -3.13 -3.00
CA TRP A 69 2.40 -3.70 -1.74
C TRP A 69 0.94 -4.10 -1.89
N LEU A 70 0.67 -5.41 -1.90
CA LEU A 70 -0.64 -5.98 -2.23
C LEU A 70 -1.46 -6.20 -0.97
N HIS A 71 -2.45 -5.35 -0.73
CA HIS A 71 -3.47 -5.54 0.29
C HIS A 71 -4.53 -6.53 -0.24
N CYS A 72 -4.46 -7.77 0.21
CA CYS A 72 -5.34 -8.84 -0.25
C CYS A 72 -6.72 -8.71 0.41
N LYS A 73 -7.76 -8.53 -0.40
CA LYS A 73 -9.14 -8.27 0.06
C LYS A 73 -9.97 -9.53 0.28
N ASN A 74 -9.52 -10.68 -0.22
CA ASN A 74 -10.15 -11.96 0.06
C ASN A 74 -9.10 -13.07 0.28
N ALA A 75 -9.53 -14.19 0.86
CA ALA A 75 -8.64 -15.30 1.21
C ALA A 75 -7.94 -15.92 -0.02
N GLN A 76 -8.57 -15.88 -1.19
CA GLN A 76 -7.96 -16.39 -2.41
C GLN A 76 -6.81 -15.48 -2.86
N ALA A 77 -7.01 -14.16 -2.84
CA ALA A 77 -5.91 -13.21 -3.13
C ALA A 77 -4.74 -13.39 -2.16
N ALA A 78 -5.01 -13.59 -0.87
CA ALA A 78 -3.97 -13.85 0.12
C ALA A 78 -3.11 -15.07 -0.21
N LYS A 79 -3.71 -16.16 -0.72
CA LYS A 79 -2.99 -17.35 -1.15
C LYS A 79 -2.19 -17.12 -2.43
N ASP A 80 -2.83 -16.52 -3.43
CA ASP A 80 -2.25 -16.35 -4.76
C ASP A 80 -1.13 -15.30 -4.79
N CYS A 81 -1.19 -14.31 -3.89
CA CYS A 81 -0.24 -13.20 -3.85
C CYS A 81 0.95 -13.38 -2.87
N LEU A 82 1.10 -14.55 -2.23
CA LEU A 82 2.19 -14.82 -1.26
C LEU A 82 3.60 -14.60 -1.81
N VAL A 83 3.80 -14.72 -3.10
CA VAL A 83 5.10 -14.51 -3.75
C VAL A 83 5.46 -13.04 -3.95
N PHE A 84 4.50 -12.14 -3.80
CA PHE A 84 4.66 -10.69 -3.84
C PHE A 84 4.72 -10.11 -2.43
N GLN A 85 5.09 -8.84 -2.29
CA GLN A 85 4.97 -8.12 -1.03
C GLN A 85 3.47 -7.93 -0.73
N SER A 86 2.90 -8.78 0.11
CA SER A 86 1.45 -8.81 0.35
C SER A 86 1.11 -8.91 1.83
N PHE A 87 -0.09 -8.47 2.18
CA PHE A 87 -0.66 -8.55 3.52
C PHE A 87 -2.18 -8.59 3.46
N CYS A 88 -2.79 -9.00 4.57
CA CYS A 88 -4.24 -8.96 4.80
C CYS A 88 -4.54 -8.16 6.06
N HIS A 89 -5.70 -7.56 6.13
CA HIS A 89 -6.20 -6.88 7.31
C HIS A 89 -7.59 -7.38 7.68
N THR A 90 -7.75 -7.87 8.92
CA THR A 90 -9.00 -8.43 9.43
C THR A 90 -9.50 -7.78 10.72
N GLY A 91 -9.01 -6.57 11.04
CA GLY A 91 -9.42 -5.81 12.23
C GLY A 91 -8.38 -5.72 13.34
N ASP A 92 -7.28 -6.48 13.26
CA ASP A 92 -6.15 -6.32 14.19
C ASP A 92 -5.42 -4.99 13.96
N PRO A 93 -4.74 -4.41 14.98
CA PRO A 93 -4.04 -3.14 14.83
C PRO A 93 -2.79 -3.23 13.94
N TYR A 94 -2.35 -4.43 13.58
CA TYR A 94 -1.23 -4.67 12.66
C TYR A 94 -1.40 -5.97 11.88
N SER A 95 -0.65 -6.11 10.79
CA SER A 95 -0.56 -7.34 9.98
C SER A 95 0.89 -7.66 9.65
N TYR A 96 1.18 -8.95 9.48
CA TYR A 96 2.44 -9.39 8.87
C TYR A 96 2.36 -9.25 7.36
N THR A 97 3.43 -8.75 6.76
CA THR A 97 3.60 -8.82 5.31
C THR A 97 4.36 -10.09 4.94
N SER A 98 4.14 -10.61 3.73
CA SER A 98 4.79 -11.81 3.22
C SER A 98 6.32 -11.73 3.19
N ASN A 99 6.89 -10.53 3.13
CA ASN A 99 8.32 -10.26 3.13
C ASN A 99 8.89 -9.88 4.52
N GLY A 100 8.13 -10.15 5.60
CA GLY A 100 8.62 -10.05 6.98
C GLY A 100 8.63 -8.64 7.57
N LYS A 101 7.77 -7.73 7.08
CA LYS A 101 7.53 -6.42 7.70
C LYS A 101 6.25 -6.44 8.51
N ILE A 102 6.06 -5.47 9.38
CA ILE A 102 4.83 -5.22 10.12
C ILE A 102 4.12 -4.03 9.49
N TRP A 103 2.92 -4.25 8.99
CA TRP A 103 2.05 -3.18 8.52
C TRP A 103 1.11 -2.75 9.64
N LEU A 104 1.27 -1.53 10.14
CA LEU A 104 0.37 -0.99 11.17
C LEU A 104 -0.94 -0.51 10.52
N HIS A 105 -2.05 -0.65 11.24
CA HIS A 105 -3.38 -0.18 10.83
C HIS A 105 -3.87 0.98 11.67
N ASP A 106 -3.10 1.31 12.73
CA ASP A 106 -3.40 2.39 13.64
C ASP A 106 -2.08 3.14 13.97
N THR A 107 -2.20 4.45 14.15
CA THR A 107 -1.06 5.36 14.37
C THR A 107 -0.64 5.48 15.82
N GLU A 108 -1.34 4.85 16.75
CA GLU A 108 -1.02 4.86 18.19
C GLU A 108 0.03 3.82 18.57
N GLN A 109 0.40 2.93 17.64
CA GLN A 109 1.41 1.91 17.85
C GLN A 109 2.83 2.49 17.75
N THR A 110 3.75 1.94 18.52
CA THR A 110 5.18 2.22 18.34
C THR A 110 5.69 1.62 17.04
N PHE A 111 6.62 2.27 16.39
CA PHE A 111 7.20 1.83 15.12
C PHE A 111 8.73 1.82 15.16
N ASP A 112 9.34 1.08 14.26
CA ASP A 112 10.78 0.94 14.08
C ASP A 112 11.15 0.69 12.60
N ASP A 113 12.39 0.31 12.33
CA ASP A 113 12.91 0.02 10.98
C ASP A 113 12.31 -1.24 10.31
N LYS A 114 11.39 -1.94 10.99
CA LYS A 114 10.65 -3.09 10.44
C LYS A 114 9.19 -2.79 10.16
N THR A 115 8.71 -1.64 10.58
CA THR A 115 7.30 -1.23 10.50
C THR A 115 6.99 -0.34 9.32
N ILE A 116 5.80 -0.52 8.75
CA ILE A 116 5.18 0.38 7.78
C ILE A 116 4.00 1.03 8.48
N ILE A 117 3.98 2.38 8.50
CA ILE A 117 2.95 3.15 9.19
C ILE A 117 2.01 3.83 8.19
N PRO A 118 0.68 3.83 8.46
CA PRO A 118 -0.28 4.56 7.65
C PRO A 118 -0.38 6.02 8.13
N LEU A 119 0.01 6.97 7.30
CA LEU A 119 -0.21 8.40 7.53
C LEU A 119 -1.11 8.94 6.42
N LEU A 120 -2.42 8.65 6.51
CA LEU A 120 -3.36 8.92 5.42
C LEU A 120 -3.89 10.36 5.42
N GLU A 121 -3.84 11.03 6.57
CA GLU A 121 -4.29 12.41 6.70
C GLU A 121 -3.12 13.40 6.54
N TRP A 122 -3.39 14.54 5.94
CA TRP A 122 -2.38 15.58 5.69
C TRP A 122 -1.65 16.03 6.97
N ASP A 123 -2.39 16.24 8.05
CA ASP A 123 -1.85 16.71 9.33
C ASP A 123 -0.91 15.68 9.97
N LEU A 124 -1.18 14.38 9.79
CA LEU A 124 -0.31 13.31 10.28
C LEU A 124 1.04 13.31 9.55
N VAL A 125 1.02 13.49 8.23
CA VAL A 125 2.25 13.58 7.43
C VAL A 125 3.05 14.82 7.80
N ASP A 126 2.39 15.96 7.95
CA ASP A 126 3.05 17.22 8.32
C ASP A 126 3.67 17.16 9.72
N SER A 127 2.94 16.61 10.70
CA SER A 127 3.43 16.38 12.05
C SER A 127 4.64 15.43 12.08
N PHE A 128 4.59 14.33 11.31
CA PHE A 128 5.67 13.36 11.22
C PHE A 128 6.96 14.00 10.71
N LYS A 129 6.92 14.84 9.70
CA LYS A 129 8.11 15.52 9.12
C LYS A 129 8.89 16.35 10.15
N HIS A 130 8.20 16.87 11.15
CA HIS A 130 8.80 17.76 12.14
C HIS A 130 9.26 17.06 13.43
N ASN A 131 8.90 15.77 13.60
CA ASN A 131 9.13 15.01 14.83
C ASN A 131 9.78 13.63 14.56
N ILE A 132 10.74 13.54 13.64
CA ILE A 132 11.39 12.28 13.27
C ILE A 132 12.54 11.97 14.23
N ASP A 133 12.24 11.31 15.35
CA ASP A 133 13.26 10.71 16.22
C ASP A 133 13.55 9.25 15.83
N GLU A 134 12.55 8.54 15.30
CA GLU A 134 12.65 7.16 14.80
C GLU A 134 12.18 7.10 13.34
N VAL A 135 12.88 6.34 12.51
CA VAL A 135 12.57 6.19 11.08
C VAL A 135 11.95 4.82 10.84
N PRO A 136 10.67 4.75 10.41
CA PRO A 136 10.04 3.48 10.05
C PRO A 136 10.67 2.90 8.78
N TYR A 137 10.43 1.61 8.51
CA TYR A 137 10.77 1.00 7.23
C TYR A 137 10.09 1.72 6.06
N GLY A 138 8.79 2.03 6.23
CA GLY A 138 8.03 2.74 5.21
C GLY A 138 6.84 3.52 5.76
N ILE A 139 6.36 4.47 4.97
CA ILE A 139 5.16 5.26 5.22
C ILE A 139 4.20 5.06 4.07
N CYS A 140 2.98 4.59 4.35
CA CYS A 140 1.88 4.55 3.39
C CYS A 140 1.02 5.80 3.56
N THR A 141 0.85 6.59 2.48
CA THR A 141 0.17 7.88 2.58
C THR A 141 -0.53 8.27 1.28
N ASP A 142 -1.57 9.10 1.42
CA ASP A 142 -2.24 9.78 0.31
C ASP A 142 -1.44 11.02 -0.18
N TYR A 143 -0.38 11.43 0.56
CA TYR A 143 0.41 12.63 0.30
C TYR A 143 1.92 12.35 0.20
N PRO A 144 2.37 11.36 -0.60
CA PRO A 144 3.79 11.01 -0.68
C PRO A 144 4.68 12.18 -1.13
N TYR A 145 4.15 13.13 -1.89
CA TYR A 145 4.90 14.32 -2.33
C TYR A 145 5.40 15.21 -1.18
N MET A 146 4.87 15.06 0.02
CA MET A 146 5.27 15.83 1.21
C MET A 146 6.52 15.25 1.90
N LEU A 147 6.84 14.00 1.61
CA LEU A 147 7.97 13.29 2.21
C LEU A 147 9.23 13.40 1.33
N PRO A 148 10.43 13.43 1.94
CA PRO A 148 11.70 13.59 1.21
C PRO A 148 12.10 12.39 0.38
#